data_490669dbc058476ede076a7f82efba30
#
_entry.id   490669dbc058476ede076a7f82efba30
#
_cell.length_a   1.000
_cell.length_b   1.000
_cell.length_c   1.000
_cell.angle_alpha   90.00
_cell.angle_beta   90.00
_cell.angle_gamma   90.00
#
_symmetry.space_group_name_H-M   'P 1'
#
loop_
_entity.id
_entity.type
_entity.pdbx_description
1 polymer ?
#
loop_
_entity_poly.entity_id
_entity_poly.type
_entity_poly.pdbx_seq_one_letter_code
_entity_poly.pdbx_strand_id
1 'polypeptide(L)'
;MDPQQRAIAEEFDQYKESYDDAVNRAIAFSGQKVEAFTRAKAHDLVRTIASHFASPSKLSVLDVGCGIGNYHPFLAPVVGSVSGVDVSSACIAKAQERNPTVSYSVYDGDRLPYQDHQFDVSFCICVIHHVPPNRWPEFANEMRRVTRPGGLIVVYEHNPKHPLTRKVVRDCEFDRDAVLLTMAQTRDLLAKAGCSDVATNSILTLPPVGGFIDKLDRFFANLPFGSQYRAVGRVTAG
;
A
#
# COMPACT_ATOMS: atom_id res chain seq x y z
N MET A 1 -6.51 -21.17 -0.88
CA MET A 1 -7.17 -19.94 -0.36
C MET A 1 -8.10 -20.33 0.77
N ASP A 2 -7.89 -19.73 1.92
CA ASP A 2 -8.71 -19.88 3.12
C ASP A 2 -10.11 -19.25 2.87
N PRO A 3 -11.19 -19.74 3.52
CA PRO A 3 -12.55 -19.22 3.33
C PRO A 3 -12.68 -17.72 3.56
N GLN A 4 -11.96 -17.14 4.52
CA GLN A 4 -11.99 -15.70 4.80
C GLN A 4 -11.32 -14.88 3.70
N GLN A 5 -10.20 -15.34 3.16
CA GLN A 5 -9.54 -14.71 2.03
C GLN A 5 -10.35 -14.81 0.74
N ARG A 6 -11.10 -15.92 0.56
CA ARG A 6 -12.03 -16.05 -0.56
C ARG A 6 -13.15 -15.01 -0.46
N ALA A 7 -13.73 -14.82 0.71
CA ALA A 7 -14.76 -13.81 0.93
C ALA A 7 -14.26 -12.40 0.62
N ILE A 8 -13.03 -12.07 1.02
CA ILE A 8 -12.37 -10.79 0.69
C ILE A 8 -12.19 -10.66 -0.84
N ALA A 9 -11.69 -11.68 -1.52
CA ALA A 9 -11.54 -11.65 -2.98
C ALA A 9 -12.88 -11.44 -3.71
N GLU A 10 -13.93 -12.15 -3.30
CA GLU A 10 -15.29 -12.04 -3.85
C GLU A 10 -15.89 -10.64 -3.58
N GLU A 11 -15.61 -10.05 -2.42
CA GLU A 11 -16.02 -8.69 -2.10
C GLU A 11 -15.35 -7.67 -3.05
N PHE A 12 -14.03 -7.73 -3.20
CA PHE A 12 -13.31 -6.83 -4.12
C PHE A 12 -13.67 -7.06 -5.59
N ASP A 13 -14.04 -8.27 -5.99
CA ASP A 13 -14.57 -8.54 -7.34
C ASP A 13 -15.83 -7.73 -7.66
N GLN A 14 -16.67 -7.47 -6.64
CA GLN A 14 -17.89 -6.67 -6.80
C GLN A 14 -17.61 -5.17 -6.95
N TYR A 15 -16.53 -4.67 -6.33
CA TYR A 15 -16.21 -3.23 -6.32
C TYR A 15 -15.27 -2.77 -7.43
N LYS A 16 -14.80 -3.64 -8.34
CA LYS A 16 -13.84 -3.31 -9.40
C LYS A 16 -14.20 -2.08 -10.25
N GLU A 17 -15.50 -1.86 -10.51
CA GLU A 17 -16.01 -0.74 -11.31
C GLU A 17 -16.46 0.45 -10.43
N SER A 18 -16.80 0.23 -9.17
CA SER A 18 -17.38 1.22 -8.25
C SER A 18 -16.42 1.63 -7.13
N TYR A 19 -15.17 1.11 -7.13
CA TYR A 19 -14.18 1.38 -6.08
C TYR A 19 -13.99 2.88 -5.85
N ASP A 20 -13.67 3.64 -6.90
CA ASP A 20 -13.44 5.07 -6.82
C ASP A 20 -14.70 5.82 -6.33
N ASP A 21 -15.89 5.40 -6.75
CA ASP A 21 -17.16 6.01 -6.32
C ASP A 21 -17.46 5.73 -4.84
N ALA A 22 -17.20 4.53 -4.35
CA ALA A 22 -17.40 4.18 -2.95
C ALA A 22 -16.45 4.99 -2.05
N VAL A 23 -15.16 5.07 -2.39
CA VAL A 23 -14.20 5.91 -1.68
C VAL A 23 -14.58 7.38 -1.76
N ASN A 24 -14.94 7.88 -2.95
CA ASN A 24 -15.36 9.29 -3.11
C ASN A 24 -16.58 9.63 -2.26
N ARG A 25 -17.56 8.74 -2.11
CA ARG A 25 -18.68 8.93 -1.17
C ARG A 25 -18.20 9.04 0.27
N ALA A 26 -17.31 8.14 0.71
CA ALA A 26 -16.79 8.14 2.08
C ALA A 26 -15.97 9.40 2.42
N ILE A 27 -15.23 9.97 1.44
CA ILE A 27 -14.40 11.17 1.64
C ILE A 27 -15.06 12.47 1.18
N ALA A 28 -16.32 12.47 0.75
CA ALA A 28 -17.00 13.64 0.16
C ALA A 28 -16.93 14.90 1.05
N PHE A 29 -16.93 14.73 2.38
CA PHE A 29 -16.79 15.82 3.33
C PHE A 29 -15.45 16.59 3.22
N SER A 30 -14.42 15.98 2.65
CA SER A 30 -13.10 16.60 2.45
C SER A 30 -13.04 17.55 1.26
N GLY A 31 -14.05 17.54 0.39
CA GLY A 31 -14.05 18.27 -0.88
C GLY A 31 -13.01 17.75 -1.90
N GLN A 32 -12.37 16.62 -1.63
CA GLN A 32 -11.36 16.00 -2.48
C GLN A 32 -11.90 14.70 -3.11
N LYS A 33 -11.28 14.31 -4.23
CA LYS A 33 -11.52 13.01 -4.87
C LYS A 33 -10.40 12.03 -4.48
N VAL A 34 -10.70 10.74 -4.54
CA VAL A 34 -9.74 9.64 -4.27
C VAL A 34 -8.44 9.78 -5.08
N GLU A 35 -8.53 10.28 -6.31
CA GLU A 35 -7.38 10.52 -7.18
C GLU A 35 -6.32 11.45 -6.56
N ALA A 36 -6.73 12.49 -5.82
CA ALA A 36 -5.80 13.39 -5.14
C ALA A 36 -4.99 12.66 -4.06
N PHE A 37 -5.65 11.80 -3.27
CA PHE A 37 -5.00 10.94 -2.27
C PHE A 37 -4.08 9.89 -2.90
N THR A 38 -4.53 9.26 -3.99
CA THR A 38 -3.73 8.30 -4.77
C THR A 38 -2.46 8.97 -5.29
N ARG A 39 -2.57 10.12 -5.92
CA ARG A 39 -1.43 10.89 -6.43
C ARG A 39 -0.47 11.31 -5.33
N ALA A 40 -0.97 11.77 -4.19
CA ALA A 40 -0.14 12.16 -3.05
C ALA A 40 0.69 10.97 -2.52
N LYS A 41 0.06 9.79 -2.34
CA LYS A 41 0.75 8.56 -1.91
C LYS A 41 1.74 8.06 -2.97
N ALA A 42 1.37 8.08 -4.24
CA ALA A 42 2.27 7.71 -5.34
C ALA A 42 3.53 8.59 -5.37
N HIS A 43 3.38 9.90 -5.27
CA HIS A 43 4.51 10.83 -5.21
C HIS A 43 5.36 10.62 -3.94
N ASP A 44 4.74 10.28 -2.81
CA ASP A 44 5.48 9.98 -1.59
C ASP A 44 6.28 8.69 -1.74
N LEU A 45 5.70 7.64 -2.32
CA LEU A 45 6.39 6.38 -2.60
C LEU A 45 7.56 6.56 -3.58
N VAL A 46 7.37 7.28 -4.68
CA VAL A 46 8.45 7.61 -5.63
C VAL A 46 9.60 8.33 -4.93
N ARG A 47 9.31 9.34 -4.10
CA ARG A 47 10.35 10.05 -3.32
C ARG A 47 11.03 9.13 -2.31
N THR A 48 10.28 8.26 -1.66
CA THR A 48 10.83 7.29 -0.71
C THR A 48 11.83 6.38 -1.42
N ILE A 49 11.46 5.80 -2.55
CA ILE A 49 12.36 4.98 -3.38
C ILE A 49 13.60 5.77 -3.78
N ALA A 50 13.42 6.98 -4.33
CA ALA A 50 14.53 7.83 -4.80
C ALA A 50 15.48 8.28 -3.67
N SER A 51 15.00 8.36 -2.42
CA SER A 51 15.86 8.70 -1.26
C SER A 51 16.71 7.54 -0.77
N HIS A 52 16.37 6.30 -1.13
CA HIS A 52 17.07 5.10 -0.68
C HIS A 52 17.92 4.44 -1.77
N PHE A 53 17.68 4.75 -3.03
CA PHE A 53 18.38 4.14 -4.17
C PHE A 53 18.90 5.20 -5.15
N ALA A 54 20.15 5.09 -5.54
CA ALA A 54 20.79 6.03 -6.46
C ALA A 54 20.26 5.94 -7.91
N SER A 55 19.71 4.79 -8.29
CA SER A 55 19.24 4.52 -9.66
C SER A 55 17.86 3.86 -9.67
N PRO A 56 16.76 4.59 -9.36
CA PRO A 56 15.42 4.03 -9.35
C PRO A 56 15.03 3.32 -10.65
N SER A 57 15.47 3.81 -11.79
CA SER A 57 15.17 3.24 -13.12
C SER A 57 15.73 1.83 -13.39
N LYS A 58 16.48 1.28 -12.44
CA LYS A 58 17.00 -0.11 -12.52
C LYS A 58 16.28 -1.06 -11.55
N LEU A 59 15.37 -0.57 -10.73
CA LEU A 59 14.74 -1.34 -9.67
C LEU A 59 13.56 -2.14 -10.19
N SER A 60 13.41 -3.36 -9.67
CA SER A 60 12.20 -4.16 -9.75
C SER A 60 11.33 -3.91 -8.51
N VAL A 61 10.07 -3.56 -8.74
CA VAL A 61 9.14 -3.14 -7.68
C VAL A 61 7.87 -4.00 -7.71
N LEU A 62 7.44 -4.47 -6.55
CA LEU A 62 6.22 -5.26 -6.37
C LEU A 62 5.18 -4.49 -5.57
N ASP A 63 3.96 -4.38 -6.11
CA ASP A 63 2.76 -3.92 -5.41
C ASP A 63 1.95 -5.13 -4.92
N VAL A 64 1.85 -5.30 -3.61
CA VAL A 64 1.12 -6.41 -2.96
C VAL A 64 -0.27 -5.92 -2.54
N GLY A 65 -1.31 -6.53 -3.09
CA GLY A 65 -2.69 -6.03 -2.98
C GLY A 65 -2.91 -4.83 -3.91
N CYS A 66 -2.51 -4.97 -5.18
CA CYS A 66 -2.45 -3.85 -6.12
C CYS A 66 -3.82 -3.36 -6.60
N GLY A 67 -4.91 -4.11 -6.30
CA GLY A 67 -6.25 -3.81 -6.80
C GLY A 67 -6.24 -3.61 -8.32
N ILE A 68 -6.84 -2.52 -8.77
CA ILE A 68 -6.93 -2.15 -10.20
C ILE A 68 -5.72 -1.36 -10.72
N GLY A 69 -4.58 -1.36 -9.98
CA GLY A 69 -3.32 -0.77 -10.41
C GLY A 69 -3.25 0.76 -10.41
N ASN A 70 -3.95 1.42 -9.50
CA ASN A 70 -4.08 2.89 -9.45
C ASN A 70 -2.73 3.64 -9.28
N TYR A 71 -1.71 3.00 -8.72
CA TYR A 71 -0.39 3.62 -8.46
C TYR A 71 0.60 3.41 -9.61
N HIS A 72 0.36 2.43 -10.48
CA HIS A 72 1.31 2.01 -11.50
C HIS A 72 1.61 3.08 -12.56
N PRO A 73 0.66 3.92 -13.01
CA PRO A 73 0.98 5.01 -13.94
C PRO A 73 2.02 6.03 -13.42
N PHE A 74 2.14 6.14 -12.08
CA PHE A 74 3.12 7.03 -11.44
C PHE A 74 4.47 6.34 -11.21
N LEU A 75 4.49 5.01 -11.06
CA LEU A 75 5.70 4.24 -10.76
C LEU A 75 6.43 3.79 -12.03
N ALA A 76 5.72 3.26 -13.02
CA ALA A 76 6.29 2.69 -14.23
C ALA A 76 7.23 3.65 -15.00
N PRO A 77 7.00 4.98 -15.04
CA PRO A 77 7.95 5.90 -15.66
C PRO A 77 9.26 6.12 -14.89
N VAL A 78 9.32 5.70 -13.61
CA VAL A 78 10.42 6.04 -12.69
C VAL A 78 11.29 4.84 -12.37
N VAL A 79 10.71 3.64 -12.27
CA VAL A 79 11.42 2.41 -11.89
C VAL A 79 11.68 1.52 -13.09
N GLY A 80 12.56 0.52 -12.94
CA GLY A 80 12.93 -0.40 -14.02
C GLY A 80 11.79 -1.33 -14.44
N SER A 81 11.07 -1.87 -13.47
CA SER A 81 9.87 -2.69 -13.71
C SER A 81 8.90 -2.62 -12.54
N VAL A 82 7.63 -2.77 -12.83
CA VAL A 82 6.55 -2.89 -11.83
C VAL A 82 5.83 -4.22 -12.04
N SER A 83 5.61 -4.93 -10.95
CA SER A 83 4.71 -6.09 -10.87
C SER A 83 3.61 -5.80 -9.86
N GLY A 84 2.41 -6.28 -10.13
CA GLY A 84 1.27 -6.20 -9.21
C GLY A 84 0.73 -7.59 -8.89
N VAL A 85 0.29 -7.80 -7.66
CA VAL A 85 -0.36 -9.03 -7.24
C VAL A 85 -1.58 -8.73 -6.38
N ASP A 86 -2.67 -9.45 -6.59
CA ASP A 86 -3.90 -9.31 -5.83
C ASP A 86 -4.63 -10.64 -5.70
N VAL A 87 -5.50 -10.78 -4.71
CA VAL A 87 -6.35 -11.97 -4.52
C VAL A 87 -7.57 -11.96 -5.44
N SER A 88 -8.00 -10.78 -5.90
CA SER A 88 -9.13 -10.59 -6.81
C SER A 88 -8.69 -10.72 -8.27
N SER A 89 -9.16 -11.76 -8.94
CA SER A 89 -8.91 -11.96 -10.37
C SER A 89 -9.56 -10.86 -11.25
N ALA A 90 -10.68 -10.32 -10.80
CA ALA A 90 -11.38 -9.24 -11.50
C ALA A 90 -10.62 -7.92 -11.40
N CYS A 91 -10.03 -7.62 -10.24
CA CYS A 91 -9.14 -6.47 -10.08
C CYS A 91 -7.89 -6.59 -10.96
N ILE A 92 -7.27 -7.77 -11.01
CA ILE A 92 -6.11 -8.04 -11.87
C ILE A 92 -6.44 -7.86 -13.35
N ALA A 93 -7.57 -8.39 -13.82
CA ALA A 93 -8.00 -8.19 -15.21
C ALA A 93 -8.14 -6.70 -15.55
N LYS A 94 -8.75 -5.93 -14.65
CA LYS A 94 -8.88 -4.46 -14.81
C LYS A 94 -7.54 -3.73 -14.75
N ALA A 95 -6.65 -4.14 -13.85
CA ALA A 95 -5.31 -3.58 -13.74
C ALA A 95 -4.49 -3.80 -15.02
N GLN A 96 -4.57 -5.00 -15.60
CA GLN A 96 -3.90 -5.34 -16.86
C GLN A 96 -4.42 -4.51 -18.04
N GLU A 97 -5.74 -4.28 -18.12
CA GLU A 97 -6.35 -3.41 -19.11
C GLU A 97 -5.84 -1.97 -19.02
N ARG A 98 -5.75 -1.44 -17.77
CA ARG A 98 -5.35 -0.05 -17.51
C ARG A 98 -3.84 0.20 -17.68
N ASN A 99 -3.03 -0.80 -17.36
CA ASN A 99 -1.57 -0.70 -17.33
C ASN A 99 -0.92 -1.87 -18.09
N PRO A 100 -1.01 -1.93 -19.43
CA PRO A 100 -0.60 -3.10 -20.22
C PRO A 100 0.90 -3.41 -20.17
N THR A 101 1.73 -2.48 -19.70
CA THR A 101 3.19 -2.66 -19.56
C THR A 101 3.61 -3.22 -18.20
N VAL A 102 2.68 -3.38 -17.25
CA VAL A 102 2.92 -3.92 -15.91
C VAL A 102 2.59 -5.41 -15.90
N SER A 103 3.41 -6.21 -15.19
CA SER A 103 3.16 -7.64 -15.00
C SER A 103 2.22 -7.87 -13.83
N TYR A 104 1.20 -8.69 -14.02
CA TYR A 104 0.21 -8.96 -12.98
C TYR A 104 0.06 -10.45 -12.71
N SER A 105 -0.24 -10.78 -11.45
CA SER A 105 -0.52 -12.15 -11.00
C SER A 105 -1.67 -12.18 -10.01
N VAL A 106 -2.48 -13.22 -10.06
CA VAL A 106 -3.44 -13.54 -8.99
C VAL A 106 -2.75 -14.49 -8.01
N TYR A 107 -3.02 -14.35 -6.70
CA TYR A 107 -2.52 -15.30 -5.71
C TYR A 107 -3.64 -15.68 -4.72
N ASP A 108 -3.36 -16.67 -3.88
CA ASP A 108 -4.36 -17.24 -2.97
C ASP A 108 -4.42 -16.55 -1.59
N GLY A 109 -3.64 -15.46 -1.41
CA GLY A 109 -3.52 -14.75 -0.15
C GLY A 109 -2.53 -15.39 0.84
N ASP A 110 -1.98 -16.56 0.54
CA ASP A 110 -1.04 -17.28 1.39
C ASP A 110 0.41 -17.04 0.96
N ARG A 111 0.75 -17.46 -0.25
CA ARG A 111 2.12 -17.36 -0.76
C ARG A 111 2.16 -16.53 -2.04
N LEU A 112 3.00 -15.50 -2.05
CA LEU A 112 3.24 -14.70 -3.24
C LEU A 112 3.88 -15.55 -4.33
N PRO A 113 3.39 -15.48 -5.61
CA PRO A 113 3.83 -16.35 -6.72
C PRO A 113 5.17 -15.88 -7.32
N TYR A 114 6.11 -15.54 -6.45
CA TYR A 114 7.42 -15.00 -6.81
C TYR A 114 8.54 -15.75 -6.07
N GLN A 115 9.75 -15.70 -6.65
CA GLN A 115 10.95 -16.29 -6.05
C GLN A 115 11.42 -15.44 -4.85
N ASP A 116 12.23 -16.06 -3.98
CA ASP A 116 12.91 -15.37 -2.92
C ASP A 116 13.84 -14.28 -3.50
N HIS A 117 13.84 -13.11 -2.87
CA HIS A 117 14.74 -12.00 -3.22
C HIS A 117 14.59 -11.47 -4.67
N GLN A 118 13.42 -11.60 -5.27
CA GLN A 118 13.16 -11.22 -6.66
C GLN A 118 13.07 -9.70 -6.85
N PHE A 119 12.63 -8.95 -5.83
CA PHE A 119 12.35 -7.52 -5.93
C PHE A 119 13.31 -6.67 -5.11
N ASP A 120 13.60 -5.47 -5.60
CA ASP A 120 14.33 -4.43 -4.87
C ASP A 120 13.45 -3.74 -3.82
N VAL A 121 12.18 -3.56 -4.16
CA VAL A 121 11.17 -2.94 -3.29
C VAL A 121 9.88 -3.74 -3.39
N SER A 122 9.29 -4.09 -2.25
CA SER A 122 7.88 -4.46 -2.17
C SER A 122 7.11 -3.42 -1.37
N PHE A 123 5.90 -3.13 -1.79
CA PHE A 123 5.03 -2.20 -1.05
C PHE A 123 3.59 -2.69 -1.05
N CYS A 124 2.81 -2.19 -0.09
CA CYS A 124 1.36 -2.33 -0.08
C CYS A 124 0.72 -1.02 0.41
N ILE A 125 -0.45 -0.69 -0.12
CA ILE A 125 -1.14 0.56 0.20
C ILE A 125 -2.58 0.26 0.58
N CYS A 126 -2.91 0.40 1.88
CA CYS A 126 -4.24 0.13 2.41
C CYS A 126 -4.69 -1.32 2.15
N VAL A 127 -3.86 -2.28 2.56
CA VAL A 127 -4.08 -3.73 2.34
C VAL A 127 -4.10 -4.52 3.62
N ILE A 128 -3.13 -4.28 4.54
CA ILE A 128 -2.94 -5.14 5.71
C ILE A 128 -4.18 -5.14 6.63
N HIS A 129 -4.93 -4.05 6.67
CA HIS A 129 -6.14 -3.96 7.47
C HIS A 129 -7.30 -4.85 6.97
N HIS A 130 -7.23 -5.38 5.75
CA HIS A 130 -8.13 -6.42 5.23
C HIS A 130 -7.62 -7.84 5.52
N VAL A 131 -6.33 -7.99 5.85
CA VAL A 131 -5.77 -9.29 6.24
C VAL A 131 -6.18 -9.60 7.68
N PRO A 132 -6.64 -10.84 7.99
CA PRO A 132 -6.92 -11.23 9.37
C PRO A 132 -5.72 -10.97 10.30
N PRO A 133 -5.92 -10.41 11.51
CA PRO A 133 -4.80 -10.02 12.39
C PRO A 133 -3.83 -11.15 12.74
N ASN A 134 -4.32 -12.38 12.83
CA ASN A 134 -3.49 -13.57 13.07
C ASN A 134 -2.61 -13.95 11.86
N ARG A 135 -2.88 -13.37 10.66
CA ARG A 135 -2.13 -13.61 9.42
C ARG A 135 -1.17 -12.45 9.06
N TRP A 136 -1.15 -11.35 9.82
CA TRP A 136 -0.21 -10.25 9.57
C TRP A 136 1.26 -10.67 9.57
N PRO A 137 1.73 -11.54 10.49
CA PRO A 137 3.12 -12.01 10.45
C PRO A 137 3.47 -12.75 9.16
N GLU A 138 2.60 -13.63 8.68
CA GLU A 138 2.78 -14.37 7.43
C GLU A 138 2.84 -13.43 6.23
N PHE A 139 1.91 -12.45 6.17
CA PHE A 139 1.89 -11.44 5.12
C PHE A 139 3.20 -10.63 5.08
N ALA A 140 3.68 -10.15 6.23
CA ALA A 140 4.94 -9.42 6.32
C ALA A 140 6.16 -10.30 5.97
N ASN A 141 6.16 -11.57 6.39
CA ASN A 141 7.20 -12.53 6.05
C ASN A 141 7.26 -12.84 4.55
N GLU A 142 6.10 -12.91 3.86
CA GLU A 142 6.05 -13.09 2.42
C GLU A 142 6.58 -11.86 1.67
N MET A 143 6.22 -10.64 2.10
CA MET A 143 6.83 -9.42 1.57
C MET A 143 8.36 -9.42 1.76
N ARG A 144 8.83 -9.85 2.95
CA ARG A 144 10.27 -9.98 3.24
C ARG A 144 10.92 -11.04 2.35
N ARG A 145 10.30 -12.20 2.16
CA ARG A 145 10.84 -13.30 1.36
C ARG A 145 11.10 -12.88 -0.08
N VAL A 146 10.15 -12.19 -0.70
CA VAL A 146 10.28 -11.78 -2.11
C VAL A 146 11.17 -10.54 -2.30
N THR A 147 11.47 -9.81 -1.24
CA THR A 147 12.34 -8.61 -1.28
C THR A 147 13.77 -9.02 -0.96
N ARG A 148 14.73 -8.60 -1.80
CA ARG A 148 16.14 -8.93 -1.61
C ARG A 148 16.74 -8.31 -0.34
N PRO A 149 17.80 -8.88 0.24
CA PRO A 149 18.59 -8.21 1.28
C PRO A 149 19.05 -6.81 0.82
N GLY A 150 18.92 -5.81 1.70
CA GLY A 150 19.16 -4.41 1.39
C GLY A 150 18.03 -3.72 0.62
N GLY A 151 17.02 -4.47 0.17
CA GLY A 151 15.79 -3.93 -0.41
C GLY A 151 14.87 -3.27 0.62
N LEU A 152 13.76 -2.69 0.17
CA LEU A 152 12.80 -2.01 1.04
C LEU A 152 11.45 -2.70 1.06
N ILE A 153 10.83 -2.72 2.23
CA ILE A 153 9.40 -2.95 2.39
C ILE A 153 8.76 -1.62 2.79
N VAL A 154 7.73 -1.20 2.04
CA VAL A 154 7.02 0.06 2.28
C VAL A 154 5.54 -0.23 2.48
N VAL A 155 4.99 0.17 3.63
CA VAL A 155 3.58 -0.04 3.99
C VAL A 155 2.91 1.31 4.18
N TYR A 156 1.78 1.52 3.53
CA TYR A 156 0.88 2.64 3.76
C TYR A 156 -0.41 2.15 4.38
N GLU A 157 -0.82 2.76 5.50
CA GLU A 157 -2.03 2.37 6.20
C GLU A 157 -2.80 3.54 6.78
N HIS A 158 -4.07 3.32 7.05
CA HIS A 158 -4.94 4.24 7.75
C HIS A 158 -4.48 4.44 9.20
N ASN A 159 -4.48 5.69 9.67
CA ASN A 159 -4.13 5.99 11.07
C ASN A 159 -5.37 5.84 11.97
N PRO A 160 -5.46 4.81 12.81
CA PRO A 160 -6.61 4.60 13.68
C PRO A 160 -6.78 5.67 14.78
N LYS A 161 -5.73 6.47 15.03
CA LYS A 161 -5.78 7.58 16.00
C LYS A 161 -6.39 8.84 15.41
N HIS A 162 -6.52 8.94 14.09
CA HIS A 162 -7.08 10.11 13.42
C HIS A 162 -8.61 10.00 13.33
N PRO A 163 -9.38 10.94 13.90
CA PRO A 163 -10.84 10.78 14.03
C PRO A 163 -11.57 10.76 12.68
N LEU A 164 -11.13 11.56 11.69
CA LEU A 164 -11.76 11.56 10.37
C LEU A 164 -11.44 10.26 9.61
N THR A 165 -10.28 9.67 9.78
CA THR A 165 -9.94 8.37 9.20
C THR A 165 -10.86 7.28 9.72
N ARG A 166 -11.11 7.24 11.04
CA ARG A 166 -12.07 6.30 11.63
C ARG A 166 -13.48 6.47 11.07
N LYS A 167 -13.87 7.72 10.78
CA LYS A 167 -15.15 7.98 10.12
C LYS A 167 -15.16 7.43 8.70
N VAL A 168 -14.13 7.72 7.89
CA VAL A 168 -14.01 7.25 6.51
C VAL A 168 -14.09 5.72 6.44
N VAL A 169 -13.27 5.03 7.23
CA VAL A 169 -13.23 3.56 7.29
C VAL A 169 -14.60 2.98 7.67
N ARG A 170 -15.26 3.53 8.66
CA ARG A 170 -16.59 3.06 9.07
C ARG A 170 -17.66 3.29 7.98
N ASP A 171 -17.55 4.40 7.25
CA ASP A 171 -18.54 4.81 6.24
C ASP A 171 -18.23 4.22 4.86
N CYS A 172 -17.06 3.60 4.67
CA CYS A 172 -16.66 2.90 3.45
C CYS A 172 -17.18 1.45 3.48
N GLU A 173 -17.87 1.04 2.43
CA GLU A 173 -18.57 -0.24 2.39
C GLU A 173 -17.62 -1.43 2.51
N PHE A 174 -16.46 -1.40 1.84
CA PHE A 174 -15.47 -2.47 1.83
C PHE A 174 -14.41 -2.38 2.95
N ASP A 175 -14.43 -1.31 3.76
CA ASP A 175 -13.56 -1.18 4.94
C ASP A 175 -14.31 -1.52 6.26
N ARG A 176 -15.57 -1.94 6.17
CA ARG A 176 -16.43 -2.11 7.35
C ARG A 176 -15.85 -3.09 8.38
N ASP A 177 -15.24 -4.17 7.90
CA ASP A 177 -14.64 -5.23 8.72
C ASP A 177 -13.11 -5.04 8.88
N ALA A 178 -12.56 -3.91 8.42
CA ALA A 178 -11.14 -3.62 8.47
C ALA A 178 -10.63 -3.49 9.90
N VAL A 179 -9.51 -4.13 10.20
CA VAL A 179 -8.81 -4.02 11.48
C VAL A 179 -7.58 -3.14 11.31
N LEU A 180 -7.69 -1.88 11.72
CA LEU A 180 -6.64 -0.89 11.52
C LEU A 180 -5.42 -1.12 12.44
N LEU A 181 -4.22 -1.06 11.85
CA LEU A 181 -2.96 -1.11 12.56
C LEU A 181 -2.50 0.30 12.97
N THR A 182 -1.91 0.40 14.15
CA THR A 182 -1.17 1.61 14.55
C THR A 182 0.22 1.62 13.93
N MET A 183 0.84 2.81 13.83
CA MET A 183 2.25 2.94 13.41
C MET A 183 3.19 2.03 14.19
N ALA A 184 2.97 1.90 15.51
CA ALA A 184 3.80 1.05 16.37
C ALA A 184 3.63 -0.44 16.02
N GLN A 185 2.39 -0.89 15.81
CA GLN A 185 2.13 -2.28 15.41
C GLN A 185 2.76 -2.61 14.05
N THR A 186 2.63 -1.70 13.07
CA THR A 186 3.25 -1.90 11.75
C THR A 186 4.77 -1.89 11.82
N ARG A 187 5.36 -0.98 12.61
CA ARG A 187 6.81 -0.97 12.85
C ARG A 187 7.29 -2.29 13.45
N ASP A 188 6.60 -2.75 14.52
CA ASP A 188 6.97 -3.97 15.22
C ASP A 188 6.76 -5.22 14.34
N LEU A 189 5.73 -5.20 13.47
CA LEU A 189 5.46 -6.24 12.49
C LEU A 189 6.62 -6.37 11.48
N LEU A 190 7.05 -5.27 10.87
CA LEU A 190 8.17 -5.26 9.93
C LEU A 190 9.50 -5.63 10.61
N ALA A 191 9.75 -5.16 11.82
CA ALA A 191 10.94 -5.51 12.57
C ALA A 191 11.00 -7.02 12.87
N LYS A 192 9.87 -7.62 13.28
CA LYS A 192 9.77 -9.07 13.54
C LYS A 192 9.92 -9.90 12.24
N ALA A 193 9.49 -9.36 11.11
CA ALA A 193 9.71 -9.99 9.80
C ALA A 193 11.16 -9.90 9.30
N GLY A 194 12.10 -9.26 10.04
CA GLY A 194 13.51 -9.17 9.69
C GLY A 194 13.88 -7.90 8.92
N CYS A 195 13.16 -6.80 9.16
CA CYS A 195 13.58 -5.49 8.68
C CYS A 195 14.38 -4.74 9.76
N SER A 196 15.46 -4.07 9.36
CA SER A 196 16.15 -3.04 10.17
C SER A 196 15.65 -1.65 9.82
N ASP A 197 16.02 -0.67 10.65
CA ASP A 197 15.80 0.77 10.44
C ASP A 197 14.35 1.13 10.14
N VAL A 198 13.40 0.43 10.79
CA VAL A 198 11.97 0.64 10.51
C VAL A 198 11.53 2.02 10.99
N ALA A 199 11.33 2.92 10.04
CA ALA A 199 10.84 4.27 10.25
C ALA A 199 9.35 4.38 9.96
N THR A 200 8.62 5.16 10.76
CA THR A 200 7.20 5.46 10.52
C THR A 200 6.99 6.97 10.47
N ASN A 201 6.25 7.42 9.46
CA ASN A 201 5.92 8.84 9.29
C ASN A 201 4.43 9.01 8.98
N SER A 202 3.83 10.04 9.54
CA SER A 202 2.50 10.50 9.12
C SER A 202 2.52 11.05 7.70
N ILE A 203 1.46 10.82 7.00
CA ILE A 203 1.17 11.43 5.70
C ILE A 203 -0.29 11.92 5.68
N LEU A 204 -0.58 12.83 4.75
CA LEU A 204 -1.93 13.37 4.61
C LEU A 204 -2.44 14.01 5.93
N THR A 205 -1.56 14.75 6.61
CA THR A 205 -1.92 15.61 7.74
C THR A 205 -2.73 16.79 7.26
N LEU A 206 -2.40 17.27 6.06
CA LEU A 206 -3.13 18.31 5.33
C LEU A 206 -3.81 17.70 4.09
N PRO A 207 -4.93 18.28 3.61
CA PRO A 207 -5.56 17.85 2.37
C PRO A 207 -4.58 17.89 1.18
N PRO A 208 -4.57 16.88 0.29
CA PRO A 208 -3.64 16.79 -0.84
C PRO A 208 -4.09 17.69 -2.00
N VAL A 209 -3.93 18.99 -1.84
CA VAL A 209 -4.31 20.02 -2.85
C VAL A 209 -3.15 20.40 -3.77
N GLY A 210 -1.98 19.83 -3.56
CA GLY A 210 -0.76 20.05 -4.37
C GLY A 210 0.06 21.29 -3.95
N GLY A 211 1.17 21.49 -4.65
CA GLY A 211 2.00 22.69 -4.51
C GLY A 211 2.64 22.90 -3.14
N PHE A 212 2.47 24.06 -2.55
CA PHE A 212 3.04 24.43 -1.26
C PHE A 212 2.48 23.59 -0.10
N ILE A 213 1.20 23.22 -0.16
CA ILE A 213 0.53 22.43 0.89
C ILE A 213 1.16 21.05 1.02
N ASP A 214 1.51 20.39 -0.08
CA ASP A 214 2.19 19.09 -0.04
C ASP A 214 3.61 19.20 0.55
N LYS A 215 4.27 20.37 0.39
CA LYS A 215 5.56 20.62 1.07
C LYS A 215 5.38 20.83 2.56
N LEU A 216 4.32 21.52 2.96
CA LEU A 216 4.00 21.76 4.36
C LEU A 216 3.54 20.47 5.06
N ASP A 217 2.81 19.60 4.39
CA ASP A 217 2.41 18.29 4.92
C ASP A 217 3.65 17.46 5.36
N ARG A 218 4.70 17.47 4.56
CA ARG A 218 5.97 16.78 4.88
C ARG A 218 6.67 17.34 6.12
N PHE A 219 6.53 18.62 6.40
CA PHE A 219 7.07 19.22 7.63
C PHE A 219 6.43 18.60 8.88
N PHE A 220 5.17 18.21 8.77
CA PHE A 220 4.41 17.56 9.85
C PHE A 220 4.56 16.03 9.89
N ALA A 221 5.35 15.41 8.99
CA ALA A 221 5.46 13.95 8.86
C ALA A 221 5.89 13.22 10.14
N ASN A 222 6.62 13.90 11.04
CA ASN A 222 7.06 13.32 12.33
C ASN A 222 6.00 13.47 13.44
N LEU A 223 4.90 14.17 13.18
CA LEU A 223 3.79 14.29 14.13
C LEU A 223 2.78 13.18 13.89
N PRO A 224 2.14 12.61 14.92
CA PRO A 224 1.25 11.45 14.79
C PRO A 224 -0.16 11.82 14.32
N PHE A 225 -0.33 12.92 13.60
CA PHE A 225 -1.64 13.51 13.28
C PHE A 225 -2.10 13.29 11.84
N GLY A 226 -1.32 12.64 10.98
CA GLY A 226 -1.74 12.33 9.62
C GLY A 226 -2.94 11.39 9.58
N SER A 227 -3.80 11.56 8.57
CA SER A 227 -4.93 10.65 8.33
C SER A 227 -4.47 9.24 7.95
N GLN A 228 -3.30 9.16 7.37
CA GLN A 228 -2.60 7.92 7.03
C GLN A 228 -1.13 8.00 7.49
N TYR A 229 -0.44 6.88 7.42
CA TYR A 229 0.99 6.82 7.71
C TYR A 229 1.70 5.90 6.72
N ARG A 230 3.00 6.08 6.64
CA ARG A 230 3.93 5.21 5.95
C ARG A 230 4.87 4.55 6.94
N ALA A 231 5.14 3.25 6.78
CA ALA A 231 6.23 2.54 7.43
C ALA A 231 7.22 2.06 6.36
N VAL A 232 8.51 2.24 6.59
CA VAL A 232 9.59 1.80 5.70
C VAL A 232 10.57 0.97 6.50
N GLY A 233 10.87 -0.24 6.06
CA GLY A 233 11.87 -1.11 6.65
C GLY A 233 12.86 -1.60 5.59
N ARG A 234 14.14 -1.73 5.95
CA ARG A 234 15.17 -2.31 5.10
C ARG A 234 15.32 -3.80 5.42
N VAL A 235 15.23 -4.65 4.41
CA VAL A 235 15.39 -6.10 4.57
C VAL A 235 16.83 -6.42 4.95
N THR A 236 17.02 -7.13 6.07
CA THR A 236 18.34 -7.59 6.51
C THR A 236 18.77 -8.84 5.75
N ALA A 237 20.10 -9.03 5.60
CA ALA A 237 20.64 -10.32 5.27
C ALA A 237 20.28 -11.30 6.41
N GLY A 238 19.61 -12.38 6.09
CA GLY A 238 19.28 -13.44 7.04
C GLY A 238 20.50 -14.28 7.35
#